data_c7d0cbaa16137cfe63cd737b0225fb74
#
_entry.id   c7d0cbaa16137cfe63cd737b0225fb74
#
_cell.length_a   1.000
_cell.length_b   1.000
_cell.length_c   1.000
_cell.angle_alpha   90.00
_cell.angle_beta   90.00
_cell.angle_gamma   90.00
#
_symmetry.space_group_name_H-M   'P 1'
#
loop_
_entity.id
_entity.type
_entity.pdbx_description
1 polymer ?
#
loop_
_entity_poly.entity_id
_entity_poly.type
_entity_poly.pdbx_seq_one_letter_code
_entity_poly.pdbx_strand_id
1 'polypeptide(L)'
;MLLLTAGTVVCGATAYAKPAQSAKKPAAPAAATPTDQAVLLGQFGDWGAYKATPSGKKVCFALSKPTSATSEPPGRKRDPSYAFVSTRPGEKVKNEVSVIVGYPQKAGVDASATVGSAKYVMYTQNDGAWVKNAAEEAQMIEAMRKGPNLVIKSASGQGTKTTDTYSLKGLAQALDKVAEECK
;
A
#
# COMPACT_ATOMS: atom_id res chain seq x y z
N MET A 1 -89.71 8.95 -23.77
CA MET A 1 -88.89 8.22 -22.74
C MET A 1 -87.73 7.61 -23.49
N LEU A 2 -86.60 8.25 -23.36
CA LEU A 2 -85.40 7.92 -24.14
C LEU A 2 -84.38 7.38 -23.14
N LEU A 3 -83.97 6.08 -23.31
CA LEU A 3 -82.88 5.49 -22.53
C LEU A 3 -81.56 5.70 -23.26
N LEU A 4 -80.64 6.42 -22.64
CA LEU A 4 -79.25 6.48 -23.06
C LEU A 4 -78.44 5.41 -22.32
N THR A 5 -77.88 4.46 -23.08
CA THR A 5 -76.83 3.55 -22.54
C THR A 5 -75.46 4.16 -22.72
N ALA A 6 -74.78 4.37 -21.63
CA ALA A 6 -73.39 4.83 -21.60
C ALA A 6 -72.44 3.64 -21.72
N GLY A 7 -71.68 3.58 -22.79
CA GLY A 7 -70.57 2.59 -22.96
C GLY A 7 -69.28 3.07 -22.30
N THR A 8 -68.77 2.28 -21.36
CA THR A 8 -67.47 2.51 -20.74
C THR A 8 -66.34 1.87 -21.57
N VAL A 9 -65.48 2.72 -22.12
CA VAL A 9 -64.26 2.28 -22.79
C VAL A 9 -63.17 2.09 -21.71
N VAL A 10 -62.75 0.82 -21.50
CA VAL A 10 -61.63 0.48 -20.64
C VAL A 10 -60.34 0.63 -21.46
N CYS A 11 -59.56 1.68 -21.20
CA CYS A 11 -58.24 1.91 -21.78
C CYS A 11 -57.20 1.10 -20.96
N GLY A 12 -56.77 -0.08 -21.47
CA GLY A 12 -55.71 -0.89 -20.89
C GLY A 12 -54.34 -0.21 -21.10
N ALA A 13 -53.76 0.34 -20.05
CA ALA A 13 -52.40 0.81 -20.06
C ALA A 13 -51.44 -0.36 -19.77
N THR A 14 -50.80 -0.86 -20.83
CA THR A 14 -49.68 -1.79 -20.69
C THR A 14 -48.42 -1.04 -20.19
N ALA A 15 -48.11 -1.21 -18.91
CA ALA A 15 -46.88 -0.72 -18.34
C ALA A 15 -45.70 -1.57 -18.83
N TYR A 16 -44.91 -1.02 -19.75
CA TYR A 16 -43.61 -1.57 -20.09
C TYR A 16 -42.65 -1.39 -18.91
N ALA A 17 -42.39 -2.43 -18.15
CA ALA A 17 -41.34 -2.45 -17.15
C ALA A 17 -39.97 -2.40 -17.86
N LYS A 18 -39.29 -1.27 -17.74
CA LYS A 18 -37.91 -1.08 -18.17
C LYS A 18 -36.99 -1.99 -17.31
N PRO A 19 -36.20 -2.89 -17.90
CA PRO A 19 -35.29 -3.69 -17.11
C PRO A 19 -34.28 -2.76 -16.42
N ALA A 20 -34.19 -2.85 -15.10
CA ALA A 20 -33.19 -2.16 -14.31
C ALA A 20 -31.79 -2.68 -14.73
N GLN A 21 -31.06 -1.87 -15.48
CA GLN A 21 -29.63 -2.12 -15.71
C GLN A 21 -28.92 -1.99 -14.36
N SER A 22 -28.53 -3.16 -13.83
CA SER A 22 -27.62 -3.24 -12.70
C SER A 22 -26.32 -2.53 -13.09
N ALA A 23 -26.12 -1.32 -12.60
CA ALA A 23 -24.88 -0.59 -12.77
C ALA A 23 -23.77 -1.40 -12.10
N LYS A 24 -22.97 -2.08 -12.91
CA LYS A 24 -21.75 -2.76 -12.48
C LYS A 24 -20.84 -1.68 -11.86
N LYS A 25 -20.78 -1.66 -10.51
CA LYS A 25 -19.85 -0.82 -9.75
C LYS A 25 -18.46 -0.98 -10.38
N PRO A 26 -17.77 0.10 -10.77
CA PRO A 26 -16.39 -0.03 -11.24
C PRO A 26 -15.60 -0.76 -10.14
N ALA A 27 -15.04 -1.91 -10.47
CA ALA A 27 -14.08 -2.57 -9.59
C ALA A 27 -12.95 -1.56 -9.37
N ALA A 28 -12.74 -1.18 -8.10
CA ALA A 28 -11.52 -0.49 -7.74
C ALA A 28 -10.36 -1.29 -8.34
N PRO A 29 -9.35 -0.65 -8.94
CA PRO A 29 -8.17 -1.37 -9.39
C PRO A 29 -7.67 -2.16 -8.18
N ALA A 30 -7.69 -3.49 -8.29
CA ALA A 30 -7.00 -4.33 -7.32
C ALA A 30 -5.59 -3.74 -7.23
N ALA A 31 -5.18 -3.34 -6.04
CA ALA A 31 -3.79 -2.94 -5.80
C ALA A 31 -2.97 -4.15 -6.23
N ALA A 32 -2.40 -4.09 -7.44
CA ALA A 32 -1.49 -5.09 -7.91
C ALA A 32 -0.39 -5.17 -6.86
N THR A 33 -0.30 -6.29 -6.16
CA THR A 33 0.84 -6.53 -5.28
C THR A 33 2.07 -6.29 -6.13
N PRO A 34 3.06 -5.48 -5.68
CA PRO A 34 4.22 -5.09 -6.49
C PRO A 34 5.01 -6.26 -7.07
N THR A 35 4.64 -7.48 -6.70
CA THR A 35 5.29 -8.74 -7.07
C THR A 35 4.80 -9.38 -8.35
N ASP A 36 3.62 -9.01 -8.91
CA ASP A 36 3.05 -9.73 -10.05
C ASP A 36 3.88 -9.63 -11.35
N GLN A 37 4.84 -8.72 -11.42
CA GLN A 37 5.78 -8.59 -12.53
C GLN A 37 7.20 -8.28 -12.05
N ALA A 38 7.50 -8.51 -10.78
CA ALA A 38 8.79 -8.22 -10.19
C ALA A 38 9.77 -9.39 -10.40
N VAL A 39 10.95 -9.08 -10.93
CA VAL A 39 12.06 -10.01 -11.10
C VAL A 39 13.02 -9.83 -9.92
N LEU A 40 13.32 -10.91 -9.20
CA LEU A 40 14.34 -10.92 -8.15
C LEU A 40 15.74 -10.75 -8.77
N LEU A 41 16.45 -9.73 -8.34
CA LEU A 41 17.84 -9.45 -8.75
C LEU A 41 18.86 -10.10 -7.81
N GLY A 42 18.46 -10.35 -6.57
CA GLY A 42 19.28 -11.00 -5.55
C GLY A 42 18.64 -10.94 -4.16
N GLN A 43 19.01 -11.92 -3.32
CA GLN A 43 18.62 -11.97 -1.91
C GLN A 43 19.84 -11.64 -1.04
N PHE A 44 19.69 -10.70 -0.11
CA PHE A 44 20.74 -10.21 0.77
C PHE A 44 20.22 -10.23 2.22
N GLY A 45 20.56 -11.29 2.96
CA GLY A 45 19.99 -11.46 4.31
C GLY A 45 18.47 -11.43 4.28
N ASP A 46 17.87 -10.49 5.03
CA ASP A 46 16.43 -10.34 5.16
C ASP A 46 15.80 -9.43 4.08
N TRP A 47 16.61 -8.95 3.11
CA TRP A 47 16.18 -8.04 2.03
C TRP A 47 16.40 -8.66 0.65
N GLY A 48 15.35 -8.65 -0.16
CA GLY A 48 15.45 -8.96 -1.60
C GLY A 48 15.54 -7.68 -2.42
N ALA A 49 16.42 -7.64 -3.44
CA ALA A 49 16.43 -6.60 -4.47
C ALA A 49 15.62 -7.08 -5.68
N TYR A 50 14.77 -6.19 -6.21
CA TYR A 50 13.85 -6.51 -7.30
C TYR A 50 13.85 -5.42 -8.36
N LYS A 51 13.45 -5.79 -9.58
CA LYS A 51 13.01 -4.86 -10.63
C LYS A 51 11.63 -5.22 -11.12
N ALA A 52 10.86 -4.22 -11.51
CA ALA A 52 9.60 -4.36 -12.20
C ALA A 52 9.46 -3.29 -13.29
N THR A 53 8.52 -3.50 -14.22
CA THR A 53 8.26 -2.52 -15.29
C THR A 53 6.74 -2.30 -15.42
N PRO A 54 6.06 -1.85 -14.35
CA PRO A 54 4.63 -1.59 -14.42
C PRO A 54 4.33 -0.51 -15.47
N SER A 55 3.42 -0.82 -16.39
CA SER A 55 3.04 0.11 -17.47
C SER A 55 4.23 0.67 -18.27
N GLY A 56 5.29 -0.12 -18.46
CA GLY A 56 6.49 0.27 -19.18
C GLY A 56 7.48 1.17 -18.40
N LYS A 57 7.18 1.52 -17.13
CA LYS A 57 8.05 2.34 -16.30
C LYS A 57 8.93 1.47 -15.40
N LYS A 58 10.26 1.66 -15.51
CA LYS A 58 11.22 0.90 -14.69
C LYS A 58 11.15 1.33 -13.22
N VAL A 59 11.03 0.35 -12.33
CA VAL A 59 11.08 0.49 -10.88
C VAL A 59 12.03 -0.55 -10.34
N CYS A 60 12.99 -0.16 -9.49
CA CYS A 60 13.78 -1.09 -8.70
C CYS A 60 13.53 -0.84 -7.23
N PHE A 61 13.48 -1.91 -6.43
CA PHE A 61 13.21 -1.77 -5.01
C PHE A 61 13.86 -2.87 -4.19
N ALA A 62 14.25 -2.52 -2.98
CA ALA A 62 14.54 -3.47 -1.93
C ALA A 62 13.27 -3.72 -1.12
N LEU A 63 13.02 -4.97 -0.74
CA LEU A 63 11.82 -5.40 0.00
C LEU A 63 12.20 -6.34 1.11
N SER A 64 11.56 -6.16 2.28
CA SER A 64 11.65 -7.08 3.42
C SER A 64 10.28 -7.28 4.08
N LYS A 65 10.13 -8.42 4.78
CA LYS A 65 9.02 -8.72 5.68
C LYS A 65 9.46 -8.47 7.13
N PRO A 66 8.52 -8.15 8.04
CA PRO A 66 8.87 -8.00 9.44
C PRO A 66 9.31 -9.34 10.05
N THR A 67 10.33 -9.30 10.90
CA THR A 67 10.78 -10.42 11.74
C THR A 67 9.91 -10.58 12.98
N SER A 68 9.21 -9.50 13.38
CA SER A 68 8.20 -9.50 14.44
C SER A 68 7.08 -8.53 14.11
N ALA A 69 5.85 -8.96 14.36
CA ALA A 69 4.64 -8.20 14.10
C ALA A 69 3.64 -8.39 15.24
N THR A 70 3.37 -7.31 15.98
CA THR A 70 2.48 -7.33 17.14
C THR A 70 1.32 -6.36 16.98
N SER A 71 0.22 -6.58 17.74
CA SER A 71 -0.94 -5.70 17.79
C SER A 71 -1.48 -5.52 19.20
N GLU A 72 -2.08 -4.37 19.47
CA GLU A 72 -2.83 -4.03 20.69
C GLU A 72 -4.26 -3.61 20.30
N PRO A 73 -5.30 -4.39 20.66
CA PRO A 73 -5.23 -5.69 21.35
C PRO A 73 -4.60 -6.79 20.50
N PRO A 74 -4.04 -7.84 21.14
CA PRO A 74 -3.36 -8.92 20.44
C PRO A 74 -4.28 -9.77 19.57
N GLY A 75 -3.70 -10.52 18.60
CA GLY A 75 -4.43 -11.49 17.79
C GLY A 75 -5.27 -10.88 16.66
N ARG A 76 -5.09 -9.58 16.33
CA ARG A 76 -5.76 -8.96 15.18
C ARG A 76 -5.19 -9.49 13.88
N LYS A 77 -6.07 -10.06 13.03
CA LYS A 77 -5.70 -10.50 11.68
C LYS A 77 -5.54 -9.29 10.77
N ARG A 78 -4.54 -9.35 9.91
CA ARG A 78 -4.26 -8.37 8.84
C ARG A 78 -3.58 -9.06 7.67
N ASP A 79 -3.54 -8.40 6.54
CA ASP A 79 -2.72 -8.82 5.42
C ASP A 79 -1.22 -8.69 5.74
N PRO A 80 -0.34 -9.39 5.02
CA PRO A 80 1.10 -9.29 5.23
C PRO A 80 1.61 -7.85 5.13
N SER A 81 2.52 -7.46 6.03
CA SER A 81 3.18 -6.16 5.93
C SER A 81 4.56 -6.27 5.28
N TYR A 82 5.00 -5.17 4.66
CA TYR A 82 6.24 -5.10 3.91
C TYR A 82 6.89 -3.73 4.06
N ALA A 83 8.21 -3.69 4.16
CA ALA A 83 8.99 -2.47 4.02
C ALA A 83 9.67 -2.45 2.65
N PHE A 84 9.65 -1.27 2.01
CA PHE A 84 10.23 -1.03 0.70
C PHE A 84 11.21 0.12 0.74
N VAL A 85 12.25 0.04 -0.08
CA VAL A 85 13.05 1.20 -0.49
C VAL A 85 13.10 1.19 -2.00
N SER A 86 12.45 2.17 -2.64
CA SER A 86 12.17 2.18 -4.08
C SER A 86 12.93 3.27 -4.81
N THR A 87 13.34 2.96 -6.04
CA THR A 87 13.94 3.91 -7.00
C THR A 87 13.16 3.85 -8.30
N ARG A 88 12.67 5.01 -8.77
CA ARG A 88 11.93 5.19 -10.03
C ARG A 88 12.62 6.24 -10.89
N PRO A 89 13.56 5.85 -11.78
CA PRO A 89 14.36 6.81 -12.56
C PRO A 89 13.51 7.76 -13.41
N GLY A 90 12.45 7.24 -14.03
CA GLY A 90 11.55 8.05 -14.87
C GLY A 90 10.77 9.12 -14.11
N GLU A 91 10.65 9.00 -12.76
CA GLU A 91 9.98 9.95 -11.88
C GLU A 91 10.98 10.75 -11.03
N LYS A 92 12.29 10.54 -11.24
CA LYS A 92 13.38 11.15 -10.46
C LYS A 92 13.29 10.85 -8.95
N VAL A 93 12.66 9.73 -8.59
CA VAL A 93 12.56 9.24 -7.22
C VAL A 93 13.71 8.29 -6.96
N LYS A 94 14.44 8.52 -5.86
CA LYS A 94 15.58 7.69 -5.44
C LYS A 94 15.47 7.37 -3.95
N ASN A 95 15.54 6.08 -3.63
CA ASN A 95 15.52 5.57 -2.25
C ASN A 95 14.30 5.95 -1.43
N GLU A 96 13.11 6.04 -2.03
CA GLU A 96 11.88 6.31 -1.30
C GLU A 96 11.56 5.17 -0.33
N VAL A 97 11.43 5.51 0.94
CA VAL A 97 11.07 4.57 2.01
C VAL A 97 9.57 4.53 2.17
N SER A 98 9.00 3.34 2.03
CA SER A 98 7.57 3.11 2.27
C SER A 98 7.32 1.80 3.01
N VAL A 99 6.20 1.72 3.70
CA VAL A 99 5.75 0.53 4.41
C VAL A 99 4.28 0.29 4.09
N ILE A 100 3.94 -0.95 3.72
CA ILE A 100 2.56 -1.43 3.65
C ILE A 100 2.28 -2.17 4.95
N VAL A 101 1.28 -1.74 5.72
CA VAL A 101 0.97 -2.31 7.04
C VAL A 101 -0.08 -3.41 7.01
N GLY A 102 -0.72 -3.65 5.85
CA GLY A 102 -1.70 -4.72 5.65
C GLY A 102 -3.10 -4.45 6.24
N TYR A 103 -3.44 -3.18 6.51
CA TYR A 103 -4.78 -2.76 6.92
C TYR A 103 -4.97 -1.26 6.65
N PRO A 104 -6.22 -0.77 6.46
CA PRO A 104 -6.49 0.66 6.36
C PRO A 104 -6.11 1.40 7.66
N GLN A 105 -5.20 2.34 7.55
CA GLN A 105 -4.72 3.14 8.68
C GLN A 105 -5.73 4.20 9.09
N LYS A 106 -5.60 4.72 10.31
CA LYS A 106 -6.45 5.79 10.82
C LYS A 106 -6.18 7.07 10.05
N ALA A 107 -7.20 7.61 9.41
CA ALA A 107 -7.07 8.84 8.63
C ALA A 107 -6.57 10.01 9.49
N GLY A 108 -5.62 10.78 8.93
CA GLY A 108 -5.05 11.95 9.60
C GLY A 108 -4.11 11.64 10.77
N VAL A 109 -3.75 10.37 10.98
CA VAL A 109 -2.79 9.95 12.01
C VAL A 109 -1.53 9.42 11.35
N ASP A 110 -0.40 10.05 11.65
CA ASP A 110 0.89 9.62 11.13
C ASP A 110 1.35 8.31 11.78
N ALA A 111 2.08 7.51 11.02
CA ALA A 111 2.86 6.41 11.55
C ALA A 111 4.24 6.90 11.99
N SER A 112 4.96 6.10 12.75
CA SER A 112 6.33 6.41 13.15
C SER A 112 7.28 5.28 12.78
N ALA A 113 8.46 5.65 12.29
CA ALA A 113 9.59 4.77 12.05
C ALA A 113 10.71 5.08 13.05
N THR A 114 11.37 4.05 13.56
CA THR A 114 12.51 4.21 14.48
C THR A 114 13.66 3.30 14.02
N VAL A 115 14.86 3.87 13.92
CA VAL A 115 16.11 3.15 13.65
C VAL A 115 17.12 3.53 14.72
N GLY A 116 17.49 2.58 15.59
CA GLY A 116 18.29 2.90 16.78
C GLY A 116 17.58 3.93 17.68
N SER A 117 18.20 5.12 17.89
CA SER A 117 17.60 6.24 18.63
C SER A 117 16.88 7.26 17.73
N ALA A 118 17.09 7.19 16.41
CA ALA A 118 16.50 8.14 15.47
C ALA A 118 15.03 7.79 15.19
N LYS A 119 14.17 8.82 15.21
CA LYS A 119 12.73 8.71 14.95
C LYS A 119 12.35 9.55 13.74
N TYR A 120 11.48 9.00 12.91
CA TYR A 120 10.99 9.62 11.68
C TYR A 120 9.46 9.54 11.67
N VAL A 121 8.84 10.60 11.16
CA VAL A 121 7.38 10.66 10.99
C VAL A 121 7.04 10.24 9.57
N MET A 122 6.06 9.34 9.44
CA MET A 122 5.58 8.87 8.15
C MET A 122 4.11 9.27 7.98
N TYR A 123 3.77 10.00 6.90
CA TYR A 123 2.37 10.24 6.57
C TYR A 123 1.72 8.95 6.09
N THR A 124 0.43 8.81 6.36
CA THR A 124 -0.32 7.59 6.05
C THR A 124 -1.36 7.84 4.96
N GLN A 125 -1.52 6.88 4.07
CA GLN A 125 -2.57 6.86 3.06
C GLN A 125 -3.00 5.42 2.80
N ASN A 126 -4.28 5.10 3.01
CA ASN A 126 -4.81 3.74 2.94
C ASN A 126 -4.04 2.80 3.89
N ASP A 127 -3.37 1.79 3.38
CA ASP A 127 -2.53 0.83 4.10
C ASP A 127 -1.03 1.14 4.02
N GLY A 128 -0.66 2.22 3.32
CA GLY A 128 0.73 2.64 3.11
C GLY A 128 1.15 3.80 4.03
N ALA A 129 2.45 3.86 4.33
CA ALA A 129 3.09 4.97 5.02
C ALA A 129 4.40 5.34 4.33
N TRP A 130 4.70 6.66 4.22
CA TRP A 130 5.88 7.22 3.55
C TRP A 130 6.52 8.32 4.38
N VAL A 131 7.82 8.52 4.23
CA VAL A 131 8.53 9.65 4.85
C VAL A 131 8.07 10.97 4.23
N LYS A 132 7.91 12.02 5.06
CA LYS A 132 7.27 13.28 4.62
C LYS A 132 8.12 14.12 3.68
N ASN A 133 9.45 14.07 3.80
CA ASN A 133 10.34 14.90 2.98
C ASN A 133 11.66 14.21 2.64
N ALA A 134 12.27 14.61 1.53
CA ALA A 134 13.47 13.99 0.98
C ALA A 134 14.70 14.11 1.89
N ALA A 135 14.80 15.17 2.70
CA ALA A 135 15.95 15.35 3.59
C ALA A 135 15.89 14.35 4.76
N GLU A 136 14.73 14.17 5.38
CA GLU A 136 14.53 13.16 6.42
C GLU A 136 14.67 11.74 5.85
N GLU A 137 14.22 11.51 4.61
CA GLU A 137 14.35 10.23 3.93
C GLU A 137 15.81 9.85 3.71
N ALA A 138 16.65 10.79 3.25
CA ALA A 138 18.09 10.56 3.09
C ALA A 138 18.76 10.22 4.44
N GLN A 139 18.40 10.93 5.53
CA GLN A 139 18.90 10.63 6.87
C GLN A 139 18.42 9.23 7.35
N MET A 140 17.17 8.89 7.08
CA MET A 140 16.62 7.58 7.42
C MET A 140 17.34 6.45 6.70
N ILE A 141 17.62 6.60 5.40
CA ILE A 141 18.38 5.62 4.60
C ILE A 141 19.78 5.41 5.19
N GLU A 142 20.48 6.49 5.55
CA GLU A 142 21.80 6.39 6.19
C GLU A 142 21.74 5.68 7.55
N ALA A 143 20.71 5.96 8.35
CA ALA A 143 20.49 5.26 9.61
C ALA A 143 20.16 3.77 9.38
N MET A 144 19.31 3.46 8.40
CA MET A 144 18.93 2.09 8.06
C MET A 144 20.11 1.26 7.54
N ARG A 145 21.05 1.86 6.78
CA ARG A 145 22.26 1.16 6.32
C ARG A 145 23.18 0.71 7.46
N LYS A 146 23.11 1.37 8.61
CA LYS A 146 24.02 1.17 9.76
C LYS A 146 23.33 0.53 10.96
N GLY A 147 22.01 0.64 11.03
CA GLY A 147 21.22 0.16 12.16
C GLY A 147 20.91 -1.34 12.10
N PRO A 148 20.54 -1.95 13.23
CA PRO A 148 20.17 -3.36 13.27
C PRO A 148 18.72 -3.61 12.84
N ASN A 149 17.81 -2.71 13.18
CA ASN A 149 16.38 -2.87 12.96
C ASN A 149 15.68 -1.56 12.61
N LEU A 150 14.62 -1.66 11.80
CA LEU A 150 13.61 -0.65 11.58
C LEU A 150 12.35 -1.05 12.34
N VAL A 151 11.83 -0.19 13.21
CA VAL A 151 10.58 -0.42 13.95
C VAL A 151 9.52 0.55 13.46
N ILE A 152 8.41 0.01 12.97
CA ILE A 152 7.25 0.79 12.50
C ILE A 152 6.13 0.67 13.51
N LYS A 153 5.56 1.81 13.94
CA LYS A 153 4.33 1.85 14.75
C LYS A 153 3.25 2.60 13.98
N SER A 154 2.07 1.99 13.92
CA SER A 154 0.92 2.53 13.21
C SER A 154 -0.39 2.20 13.95
N ALA A 155 -1.49 2.81 13.54
CA ALA A 155 -2.82 2.54 14.08
C ALA A 155 -3.85 2.35 12.96
N SER A 156 -4.72 1.36 13.11
CA SER A 156 -5.86 1.15 12.20
C SER A 156 -6.97 2.16 12.43
N GLY A 157 -7.88 2.31 11.46
CA GLY A 157 -9.10 3.11 11.61
C GLY A 157 -9.98 2.68 12.78
N GLN A 158 -9.86 1.44 13.24
CA GLN A 158 -10.55 0.90 14.40
C GLN A 158 -9.79 1.09 15.73
N GLY A 159 -8.63 1.77 15.71
CA GLY A 159 -7.83 2.05 16.90
C GLY A 159 -6.87 0.93 17.33
N THR A 160 -6.78 -0.17 16.58
CA THR A 160 -5.76 -1.20 16.83
C THR A 160 -4.38 -0.62 16.53
N LYS A 161 -3.49 -0.66 17.52
CA LYS A 161 -2.09 -0.26 17.33
C LYS A 161 -1.27 -1.46 16.88
N THR A 162 -0.31 -1.24 15.99
CA THR A 162 0.64 -2.28 15.56
C THR A 162 2.07 -1.83 15.75
N THR A 163 2.95 -2.80 15.97
CA THR A 163 4.40 -2.61 15.99
C THR A 163 5.03 -3.71 15.15
N ASP A 164 5.69 -3.32 14.06
CA ASP A 164 6.40 -4.20 13.13
C ASP A 164 7.89 -3.92 13.21
N THR A 165 8.67 -4.97 13.40
CA THR A 165 10.14 -4.88 13.43
C THR A 165 10.70 -5.58 12.21
N TYR A 166 11.49 -4.85 11.43
CA TYR A 166 12.22 -5.35 10.27
C TYR A 166 13.71 -5.41 10.60
N SER A 167 14.34 -6.55 10.39
CA SER A 167 15.80 -6.64 10.42
C SER A 167 16.39 -5.84 9.26
N LEU A 168 17.47 -5.10 9.50
CA LEU A 168 18.19 -4.34 8.46
C LEU A 168 19.39 -5.12 7.90
N LYS A 169 19.54 -6.41 8.30
CA LYS A 169 20.59 -7.27 7.78
C LYS A 169 20.44 -7.47 6.28
N GLY A 170 21.43 -7.02 5.53
CA GLY A 170 21.47 -7.15 4.07
C GLY A 170 20.85 -5.96 3.30
N LEU A 171 20.24 -4.98 3.99
CA LEU A 171 19.67 -3.80 3.31
C LEU A 171 20.72 -3.04 2.49
N ALA A 172 21.91 -2.80 3.04
CA ALA A 172 22.94 -2.04 2.33
C ALA A 172 23.28 -2.68 0.97
N GLN A 173 23.50 -4.00 0.93
CA GLN A 173 23.78 -4.74 -0.29
C GLN A 173 22.59 -4.76 -1.26
N ALA A 174 21.37 -4.88 -0.73
CA ALA A 174 20.16 -4.82 -1.56
C ALA A 174 20.00 -3.43 -2.21
N LEU A 175 20.28 -2.34 -1.49
CA LEU A 175 20.25 -0.98 -2.03
C LEU A 175 21.34 -0.73 -3.06
N ASP A 176 22.53 -1.28 -2.88
CA ASP A 176 23.60 -1.18 -3.85
C ASP A 176 23.21 -1.89 -5.15
N LYS A 177 22.57 -3.07 -5.06
CA LYS A 177 22.01 -3.78 -6.23
C LYS A 177 20.88 -3.02 -6.90
N VAL A 178 19.96 -2.41 -6.16
CA VAL A 178 18.91 -1.53 -6.66
C VAL A 178 19.51 -0.33 -7.40
N ALA A 179 20.54 0.31 -6.84
CA ALA A 179 21.20 1.46 -7.45
C ALA A 179 21.96 1.08 -8.73
N GLU A 180 22.57 -0.10 -8.78
CA GLU A 180 23.22 -0.63 -9.98
C GLU A 180 22.22 -0.84 -11.13
N GLU A 181 21.07 -1.45 -10.85
CA GLU A 181 20.06 -1.79 -11.86
C GLU A 181 19.25 -0.58 -12.32
N CYS A 182 18.97 0.38 -11.44
CA CYS A 182 18.14 1.57 -11.70
C CYS A 182 18.98 2.87 -11.81
N LYS A 183 20.03 2.80 -12.60
CA LYS A 183 20.83 3.98 -13.04
C LYS A 183 20.05 4.84 -13.99
#